data_1f398ade91fd6803f6a9d253dc9cda4a
#
_entry.id   1f398ade91fd6803f6a9d253dc9cda4a
#
_cell.length_a   1.000
_cell.length_b   1.000
_cell.length_c   1.000
_cell.angle_alpha   90.00
_cell.angle_beta   90.00
_cell.angle_gamma   90.00
#
_symmetry.space_group_name_H-M   'P 1'
#
loop_
_entity.id
_entity.type
_entity.pdbx_description
1 polymer ?
#
loop_
_entity_poly.entity_id
_entity_poly.type
_entity_poly.pdbx_seq_one_letter_code
_entity_poly.pdbx_strand_id
1 'polypeptide(L)'
;MFKRLLLSSAIISLMFTGVNAAGVNPITSMLNTNEKVFVVERESESLAIVEKGLTRGHLTGVHNMNHGVVKFDGKDGYVISRDGWVVKFDPEKEVILKEVKTSDSAIGFTITKNFLAVANYAKKSVDILDRDLNPLQSFETGSKNVGIKTYKDYLIFSQMDNDKITVLKDKNYGKALPDFEIHKEFEDVGVMPFDAMIKDNNFITGFFQSDHFGVVDLDTMKYSKIKILLEDRKPVLKVPHFGFWSIGGGYVFIPAVGNNKVLVYTPDFKFVRNIETEGLPVFTALSPDKKYLAVTFSGKKFPVIQIIDTKTLKIIKRFEFDGKVLHVRWSNIRPNLYVSVNDANKIAVIDTKSWYVSREMFQIKKPSGIFIYEEKK
;
A
#
# COMPACT_ATOMS: atom_id res chain seq x y z
N MET A 1 33.77 45.72 51.90
CA MET A 1 34.30 46.39 50.70
C MET A 1 34.05 45.45 49.52
N PHE A 2 32.90 45.56 48.85
CA PHE A 2 32.46 44.68 47.77
C PHE A 2 32.80 45.30 46.40
N LYS A 3 33.65 44.61 45.59
CA LYS A 3 33.86 44.96 44.21
C LYS A 3 32.87 44.21 43.31
N ARG A 4 31.99 44.94 42.63
CA ARG A 4 31.13 44.42 41.57
C ARG A 4 31.96 44.23 40.28
N LEU A 5 31.90 43.00 39.74
CA LEU A 5 32.35 42.75 38.36
C LEU A 5 31.15 42.93 37.43
N LEU A 6 31.29 43.81 36.46
CA LEU A 6 30.39 43.99 35.34
C LEU A 6 30.83 43.03 34.20
N LEU A 7 29.98 42.11 33.80
CA LEU A 7 30.16 41.35 32.55
C LEU A 7 29.49 42.14 31.42
N SER A 8 30.28 42.57 30.48
CA SER A 8 29.82 43.14 29.21
C SER A 8 29.51 42.02 28.23
N SER A 9 28.26 41.92 27.79
CA SER A 9 27.81 41.05 26.69
C SER A 9 28.17 41.73 25.36
N ALA A 10 29.07 41.15 24.61
CA ALA A 10 29.36 41.56 23.24
C ALA A 10 28.34 40.86 22.31
N ILE A 11 27.48 41.67 21.69
CA ILE A 11 26.61 41.25 20.59
C ILE A 11 27.43 41.29 19.32
N ILE A 12 27.73 40.10 18.77
CA ILE A 12 28.32 39.98 17.44
C ILE A 12 27.20 40.04 16.42
N SER A 13 27.06 41.19 15.76
CA SER A 13 26.20 41.38 14.60
C SER A 13 26.92 40.87 13.34
N LEU A 14 26.54 39.70 12.81
CA LEU A 14 26.97 39.28 11.48
C LEU A 14 26.05 39.93 10.44
N MET A 15 26.57 40.92 9.75
CA MET A 15 25.96 41.44 8.52
C MET A 15 26.18 40.42 7.39
N PHE A 16 25.13 39.77 6.94
CA PHE A 16 25.11 39.06 5.65
C PHE A 16 24.69 40.07 4.57
N THR A 17 25.62 40.41 3.71
CA THR A 17 25.35 41.10 2.45
C THR A 17 24.69 40.14 1.47
N GLY A 18 23.59 40.57 0.87
CA GLY A 18 22.72 39.77 0.06
C GLY A 18 23.31 39.26 -1.25
N VAL A 19 22.86 38.06 -1.62
CA VAL A 19 22.70 37.62 -2.99
C VAL A 19 21.26 37.12 -3.12
N ASN A 20 20.48 37.83 -3.92
CA ASN A 20 19.14 37.44 -4.31
C ASN A 20 19.21 36.15 -5.19
N ALA A 21 19.07 34.99 -4.58
CA ALA A 21 18.56 33.81 -5.25
C ALA A 21 17.29 33.43 -4.52
N ALA A 22 16.17 33.40 -5.23
CA ALA A 22 14.87 32.94 -4.72
C ALA A 22 14.94 31.43 -4.37
N GLY A 23 15.67 31.12 -3.29
CA GLY A 23 15.76 29.81 -2.68
C GLY A 23 14.73 29.75 -1.57
N VAL A 24 13.65 29.01 -1.77
CA VAL A 24 12.73 28.64 -0.70
C VAL A 24 13.54 28.02 0.43
N ASN A 25 13.48 28.63 1.61
CA ASN A 25 14.18 28.15 2.80
C ASN A 25 13.76 26.70 3.07
N PRO A 26 14.70 25.72 3.09
CA PRO A 26 14.35 24.29 3.24
C PRO A 26 13.54 24.00 4.50
N ILE A 27 13.67 24.78 5.56
CA ILE A 27 12.87 24.65 6.78
C ILE A 27 11.41 25.10 6.56
N THR A 28 11.19 26.19 5.80
CA THR A 28 9.83 26.66 5.49
C THR A 28 9.11 25.77 4.50
N SER A 29 9.81 25.11 3.57
CA SER A 29 9.20 24.14 2.66
C SER A 29 8.76 22.85 3.39
N MET A 30 9.43 22.49 4.49
CA MET A 30 9.03 21.36 5.35
C MET A 30 7.77 21.64 6.18
N LEU A 31 7.46 22.89 6.46
CA LEU A 31 6.32 23.28 7.30
C LEU A 31 5.01 23.47 6.52
N ASN A 32 5.07 23.62 5.19
CA ASN A 32 3.92 24.00 4.35
C ASN A 32 3.36 22.84 3.50
N THR A 33 3.64 21.60 3.83
CA THR A 33 3.09 20.46 3.09
C THR A 33 1.98 19.79 3.88
N ASN A 34 0.82 19.66 3.27
CA ASN A 34 -0.37 19.04 3.83
C ASN A 34 -0.33 17.50 3.69
N GLU A 35 0.81 16.88 4.01
CA GLU A 35 0.95 15.43 4.05
C GLU A 35 0.68 14.93 5.47
N LYS A 36 -0.38 14.17 5.62
CA LYS A 36 -0.72 13.47 6.85
C LYS A 36 -0.56 11.97 6.62
N VAL A 37 0.19 11.30 7.45
CA VAL A 37 0.48 9.87 7.32
C VAL A 37 -0.26 9.10 8.40
N PHE A 38 -1.08 8.15 7.99
CA PHE A 38 -1.78 7.21 8.86
C PHE A 38 -1.03 5.89 8.89
N VAL A 39 -0.64 5.46 10.06
CA VAL A 39 0.14 4.23 10.26
C VAL A 39 -0.69 3.23 11.06
N VAL A 40 -0.89 2.05 10.49
CA VAL A 40 -1.56 0.96 11.19
C VAL A 40 -0.76 0.50 12.39
N GLU A 41 -1.35 0.55 13.55
CA GLU A 41 -0.84 0.00 14.81
C GLU A 41 -1.56 -1.31 15.12
N ARG A 42 -0.83 -2.44 15.02
CA ARG A 42 -1.44 -3.76 15.20
C ARG A 42 -1.73 -4.10 16.66
N GLU A 43 -0.94 -3.56 17.58
CA GLU A 43 -1.06 -3.87 19.01
C GLU A 43 -2.16 -3.06 19.70
N SER A 44 -2.30 -1.79 19.34
CA SER A 44 -3.31 -0.88 19.92
C SER A 44 -4.60 -0.81 19.11
N GLU A 45 -4.69 -1.53 17.98
CA GLU A 45 -5.85 -1.54 17.10
C GLU A 45 -6.30 -0.11 16.74
N SER A 46 -5.33 0.70 16.28
CA SER A 46 -5.50 2.11 15.98
C SER A 46 -4.74 2.53 14.73
N LEU A 47 -4.93 3.78 14.32
CA LEU A 47 -4.08 4.44 13.32
C LEU A 47 -3.30 5.56 14.01
N ALA A 48 -1.98 5.42 14.09
CA ALA A 48 -1.13 6.55 14.49
C ALA A 48 -1.15 7.61 13.39
N ILE A 49 -1.24 8.87 13.81
CA ILE A 49 -1.31 10.02 12.91
C ILE A 49 0.01 10.76 12.99
N VAL A 50 0.70 10.80 11.86
CA VAL A 50 1.99 11.47 11.72
C VAL A 50 1.83 12.66 10.80
N GLU A 51 2.20 13.82 11.31
CA GLU A 51 2.17 15.08 10.56
C GLU A 51 3.43 15.90 10.89
N LYS A 52 4.01 16.54 9.88
CA LYS A 52 5.24 17.34 10.02
C LYS A 52 6.40 16.58 10.69
N GLY A 53 6.40 15.25 10.55
CA GLY A 53 7.42 14.37 11.12
C GLY A 53 7.31 14.13 12.62
N LEU A 54 6.13 14.30 13.21
CA LEU A 54 5.80 14.00 14.60
C LEU A 54 4.57 13.12 14.67
N THR A 55 4.52 12.21 15.63
CA THR A 55 3.28 11.52 16.00
C THR A 55 2.38 12.52 16.73
N ARG A 56 1.21 12.83 16.14
CA ARG A 56 0.27 13.84 16.66
C ARG A 56 -0.82 13.24 17.54
N GLY A 57 -1.22 12.01 17.24
CA GLY A 57 -2.29 11.34 17.93
C GLY A 57 -2.56 9.96 17.35
N HIS A 58 -3.67 9.38 17.79
CA HIS A 58 -4.10 8.06 17.37
C HIS A 58 -5.62 8.07 17.14
N LEU A 59 -6.04 7.61 15.96
CA LEU A 59 -7.46 7.35 15.69
C LEU A 59 -7.78 5.94 16.21
N THR A 60 -8.56 5.86 17.26
CA THR A 60 -9.04 4.61 17.87
C THR A 60 -10.44 4.23 17.35
N GLY A 61 -10.91 3.01 17.64
CA GLY A 61 -12.21 2.52 17.18
C GLY A 61 -12.20 2.03 15.73
N VAL A 62 -11.04 1.70 15.18
CA VAL A 62 -10.86 1.12 13.84
C VAL A 62 -10.81 -0.41 13.85
N HIS A 63 -11.06 -1.03 15.00
CA HIS A 63 -11.12 -2.47 15.24
C HIS A 63 -9.79 -3.19 14.96
N ASN A 64 -9.84 -4.50 14.67
CA ASN A 64 -8.64 -5.32 14.50
C ASN A 64 -7.81 -4.90 13.28
N MET A 65 -6.67 -4.27 13.51
CA MET A 65 -5.79 -3.75 12.47
C MET A 65 -4.73 -4.74 11.95
N ASN A 66 -4.84 -6.01 12.31
CA ASN A 66 -4.00 -7.04 11.70
C ASN A 66 -4.41 -7.26 10.24
N HIS A 67 -3.61 -6.79 9.28
CA HIS A 67 -3.93 -6.62 7.86
C HIS A 67 -4.94 -5.49 7.57
N GLY A 68 -5.11 -4.52 8.47
CA GLY A 68 -5.94 -3.34 8.21
C GLY A 68 -5.45 -2.57 6.98
N VAL A 69 -6.38 -2.14 6.15
CA VAL A 69 -6.11 -1.36 4.93
C VAL A 69 -6.88 -0.05 5.00
N VAL A 70 -6.18 1.05 4.70
CA VAL A 70 -6.78 2.38 4.64
C VAL A 70 -6.81 2.88 3.20
N LYS A 71 -7.89 3.51 2.80
CA LYS A 71 -8.02 4.20 1.52
C LYS A 71 -8.65 5.57 1.72
N PHE A 72 -8.21 6.52 0.91
CA PHE A 72 -8.76 7.87 0.90
C PHE A 72 -9.46 8.17 -0.43
N ASP A 73 -10.56 8.93 -0.37
CA ASP A 73 -11.23 9.47 -1.53
C ASP A 73 -11.79 10.87 -1.22
N GLY A 74 -11.11 11.88 -1.73
CA GLY A 74 -11.39 13.25 -1.38
C GLY A 74 -11.17 13.50 0.11
N LYS A 75 -12.20 13.98 0.81
CA LYS A 75 -12.19 14.26 2.25
C LYS A 75 -12.51 13.07 3.13
N ASP A 76 -12.87 11.93 2.56
CA ASP A 76 -13.27 10.74 3.30
C ASP A 76 -12.11 9.73 3.37
N GLY A 77 -11.88 9.17 4.55
CA GLY A 77 -11.05 8.01 4.79
C GLY A 77 -11.91 6.77 5.07
N TYR A 78 -11.43 5.62 4.63
CA TYR A 78 -12.09 4.32 4.86
C TYR A 78 -11.06 3.31 5.33
N VAL A 79 -11.42 2.57 6.35
CA VAL A 79 -10.62 1.45 6.89
C VAL A 79 -11.41 0.17 6.72
N ILE A 80 -10.72 -0.91 6.31
CA ILE A 80 -11.23 -2.26 6.54
C ILE A 80 -10.38 -2.93 7.61
N SER A 81 -11.04 -3.48 8.63
CA SER A 81 -10.40 -4.23 9.70
C SER A 81 -10.40 -5.74 9.42
N ARG A 82 -9.51 -6.46 10.08
CA ARG A 82 -9.38 -7.92 9.89
C ARG A 82 -10.62 -8.69 10.32
N ASP A 83 -11.34 -8.20 11.31
CA ASP A 83 -12.59 -8.76 11.85
C ASP A 83 -13.85 -8.23 11.15
N GLY A 84 -13.69 -7.66 9.95
CA GLY A 84 -14.76 -7.39 8.99
C GLY A 84 -15.55 -6.11 9.20
N TRP A 85 -15.00 -5.14 9.93
CA TRP A 85 -15.58 -3.80 10.01
C TRP A 85 -15.08 -2.91 8.86
N VAL A 86 -15.98 -2.14 8.32
CA VAL A 86 -15.67 -1.00 7.44
C VAL A 86 -15.97 0.26 8.23
N VAL A 87 -14.95 1.12 8.37
CA VAL A 87 -15.03 2.35 9.14
C VAL A 87 -14.80 3.53 8.20
N LYS A 88 -15.75 4.46 8.16
CA LYS A 88 -15.61 5.76 7.50
C LYS A 88 -15.15 6.81 8.51
N PHE A 89 -14.15 7.60 8.17
CA PHE A 89 -13.63 8.64 9.05
C PHE A 89 -13.26 9.92 8.26
N ASP A 90 -13.21 11.04 8.98
CA ASP A 90 -12.70 12.30 8.47
C ASP A 90 -11.19 12.37 8.77
N PRO A 91 -10.30 12.32 7.76
CA PRO A 91 -8.86 12.32 7.99
C PRO A 91 -8.30 13.67 8.44
N GLU A 92 -9.04 14.77 8.24
CA GLU A 92 -8.62 16.09 8.72
C GLU A 92 -8.99 16.32 10.18
N LYS A 93 -10.25 16.00 10.53
CA LYS A 93 -10.76 16.12 11.90
C LYS A 93 -10.36 14.95 12.80
N GLU A 94 -9.87 13.86 12.19
CA GLU A 94 -9.40 12.66 12.92
C GLU A 94 -10.51 12.01 13.76
N VAL A 95 -11.74 11.96 13.19
CA VAL A 95 -12.92 11.41 13.85
C VAL A 95 -13.60 10.35 13.01
N ILE A 96 -14.12 9.31 13.66
CA ILE A 96 -14.96 8.31 13.03
C ILE A 96 -16.32 8.91 12.74
N LEU A 97 -16.81 8.72 11.51
CA LEU A 97 -18.10 9.20 11.04
C LEU A 97 -19.17 8.10 11.06
N LYS A 98 -18.79 6.89 10.64
CA LYS A 98 -19.70 5.74 10.58
C LYS A 98 -18.91 4.44 10.50
N GLU A 99 -19.52 3.36 10.94
CA GLU A 99 -18.99 2.02 10.82
C GLU A 99 -20.08 1.01 10.49
N VAL A 100 -19.71 -0.10 9.85
CA VAL A 100 -20.58 -1.25 9.57
C VAL A 100 -19.78 -2.54 9.59
N LYS A 101 -20.35 -3.59 10.16
CA LYS A 101 -19.77 -4.93 10.13
C LYS A 101 -20.32 -5.69 8.91
N THR A 102 -19.44 -6.09 7.99
CA THR A 102 -19.83 -6.85 6.79
C THR A 102 -19.62 -8.35 6.95
N SER A 103 -18.71 -8.76 7.84
CA SER A 103 -18.32 -10.16 8.02
C SER A 103 -17.62 -10.34 9.38
N ASP A 104 -17.27 -11.56 9.75
CA ASP A 104 -16.34 -11.84 10.86
C ASP A 104 -14.87 -11.86 10.41
N SER A 105 -14.62 -11.72 9.13
CA SER A 105 -13.28 -11.56 8.58
C SER A 105 -13.35 -11.00 7.16
N ALA A 106 -12.58 -9.94 6.91
CA ALA A 106 -12.40 -9.36 5.58
C ALA A 106 -10.95 -8.89 5.42
N ILE A 107 -10.44 -8.81 4.19
CA ILE A 107 -9.06 -8.40 3.93
C ILE A 107 -8.89 -7.46 2.73
N GLY A 108 -9.93 -7.17 1.99
CA GLY A 108 -9.84 -6.30 0.83
C GLY A 108 -11.12 -5.58 0.52
N PHE A 109 -10.99 -4.35 0.05
CA PHE A 109 -12.11 -3.57 -0.44
C PHE A 109 -11.65 -2.65 -1.56
N THR A 110 -12.60 -2.19 -2.35
CA THR A 110 -12.38 -1.12 -3.33
C THR A 110 -13.35 0.01 -3.08
N ILE A 111 -12.96 1.22 -3.44
CA ILE A 111 -13.82 2.40 -3.36
C ILE A 111 -13.87 3.11 -4.69
N THR A 112 -15.03 3.65 -5.00
CA THR A 112 -15.28 4.53 -6.13
C THR A 112 -15.99 5.79 -5.65
N LYS A 113 -16.24 6.73 -6.53
CA LYS A 113 -17.03 7.94 -6.19
C LYS A 113 -18.46 7.61 -5.72
N ASN A 114 -19.02 6.44 -6.05
CA ASN A 114 -20.43 6.10 -5.82
C ASN A 114 -20.64 4.97 -4.80
N PHE A 115 -19.68 4.06 -4.63
CA PHE A 115 -19.84 2.88 -3.78
C PHE A 115 -18.50 2.36 -3.22
N LEU A 116 -18.61 1.49 -2.23
CA LEU A 116 -17.57 0.60 -1.77
C LEU A 116 -17.96 -0.85 -2.07
N ALA A 117 -16.99 -1.70 -2.34
CA ALA A 117 -17.23 -3.14 -2.41
C ALA A 117 -16.20 -3.87 -1.54
N VAL A 118 -16.68 -4.78 -0.69
CA VAL A 118 -15.92 -5.48 0.33
C VAL A 118 -15.82 -6.96 -0.01
N ALA A 119 -14.60 -7.47 -0.07
CA ALA A 119 -14.32 -8.89 -0.25
C ALA A 119 -14.28 -9.58 1.12
N ASN A 120 -15.36 -10.27 1.46
CA ASN A 120 -15.54 -10.96 2.72
C ASN A 120 -14.92 -12.36 2.70
N TYR A 121 -14.15 -12.65 3.74
CA TYR A 121 -13.48 -13.92 3.93
C TYR A 121 -14.38 -14.95 4.64
N ALA A 122 -14.88 -14.61 5.83
CA ALA A 122 -15.68 -15.53 6.63
C ALA A 122 -17.11 -15.70 6.11
N LYS A 123 -17.76 -14.60 5.75
CA LYS A 123 -19.11 -14.61 5.16
C LYS A 123 -19.14 -15.22 3.75
N LYS A 124 -17.97 -15.28 3.07
CA LYS A 124 -17.86 -15.81 1.70
C LYS A 124 -18.76 -15.10 0.69
N SER A 125 -18.84 -13.78 0.80
CA SER A 125 -19.61 -12.90 -0.07
C SER A 125 -18.78 -11.70 -0.55
N VAL A 126 -19.30 -11.00 -1.55
CA VAL A 126 -18.87 -9.65 -1.90
C VAL A 126 -20.03 -8.71 -1.61
N ASP A 127 -19.86 -7.81 -0.66
CA ASP A 127 -20.88 -6.85 -0.25
C ASP A 127 -20.60 -5.47 -0.87
N ILE A 128 -21.65 -4.85 -1.40
CA ILE A 128 -21.61 -3.52 -2.01
C ILE A 128 -22.37 -2.56 -1.11
N LEU A 129 -21.70 -1.47 -0.76
CA LEU A 129 -22.22 -0.43 0.13
C LEU A 129 -22.21 0.91 -0.61
N ASP A 130 -23.13 1.79 -0.27
CA ASP A 130 -23.01 3.20 -0.69
C ASP A 130 -21.85 3.90 0.06
N ARG A 131 -21.64 5.18 -0.26
CA ARG A 131 -20.57 5.99 0.36
C ARG A 131 -20.79 6.27 1.85
N ASP A 132 -22.01 6.09 2.34
CA ASP A 132 -22.38 6.23 3.74
C ASP A 132 -22.52 4.88 4.44
N LEU A 133 -21.90 3.85 3.87
CA LEU A 133 -21.84 2.49 4.39
C LEU A 133 -23.22 1.82 4.57
N ASN A 134 -24.25 2.23 3.79
CA ASN A 134 -25.51 1.52 3.75
C ASN A 134 -25.40 0.35 2.76
N PRO A 135 -25.88 -0.86 3.11
CA PRO A 135 -25.84 -2.00 2.20
C PRO A 135 -26.72 -1.77 0.95
N LEU A 136 -26.18 -2.10 -0.22
CA LEU A 136 -26.87 -2.04 -1.50
C LEU A 136 -27.14 -3.42 -2.07
N GLN A 137 -26.09 -4.25 -2.22
CA GLN A 137 -26.15 -5.61 -2.79
C GLN A 137 -25.17 -6.53 -2.06
N SER A 138 -25.45 -7.84 -2.11
CA SER A 138 -24.54 -8.89 -1.63
C SER A 138 -24.54 -10.06 -2.61
N PHE A 139 -23.35 -10.53 -2.96
CA PHE A 139 -23.12 -11.68 -3.84
C PHE A 139 -22.50 -12.81 -3.03
N GLU A 140 -23.28 -13.83 -2.72
CA GLU A 140 -22.81 -15.05 -2.06
C GLU A 140 -21.99 -15.88 -3.06
N THR A 141 -20.75 -16.20 -2.73
CA THR A 141 -19.82 -16.91 -3.62
C THR A 141 -19.47 -18.31 -3.14
N GLY A 142 -19.73 -18.61 -1.87
CA GLY A 142 -19.28 -19.84 -1.23
C GLY A 142 -17.77 -19.92 -1.02
N SER A 143 -17.01 -18.89 -1.38
CA SER A 143 -15.55 -18.82 -1.33
C SER A 143 -15.05 -17.60 -0.56
N LYS A 144 -13.84 -17.69 -0.02
CA LYS A 144 -13.08 -16.51 0.44
C LYS A 144 -12.81 -15.62 -0.76
N ASN A 145 -13.23 -14.36 -0.68
CA ASN A 145 -13.07 -13.41 -1.76
C ASN A 145 -11.89 -12.47 -1.49
N VAL A 146 -11.13 -12.19 -2.54
CA VAL A 146 -9.87 -11.44 -2.48
C VAL A 146 -9.63 -10.69 -3.78
N GLY A 147 -8.59 -9.88 -3.84
CA GLY A 147 -8.12 -9.24 -5.07
C GLY A 147 -9.15 -8.33 -5.74
N ILE A 148 -10.07 -7.74 -4.96
CA ILE A 148 -11.18 -6.95 -5.48
C ILE A 148 -10.71 -5.63 -6.10
N LYS A 149 -11.16 -5.35 -7.35
CA LYS A 149 -10.81 -4.16 -8.13
C LYS A 149 -12.01 -3.68 -8.94
N THR A 150 -11.92 -2.45 -9.42
CA THR A 150 -12.89 -1.85 -10.36
C THR A 150 -12.18 -1.41 -11.65
N TYR A 151 -12.86 -1.55 -12.77
CA TYR A 151 -12.44 -1.05 -14.07
C TYR A 151 -13.66 -0.66 -14.90
N LYS A 152 -13.81 0.62 -15.25
CA LYS A 152 -15.01 1.15 -15.92
C LYS A 152 -16.30 0.73 -15.17
N ASP A 153 -17.20 0.03 -15.83
CA ASP A 153 -18.45 -0.52 -15.30
C ASP A 153 -18.31 -1.91 -14.68
N TYR A 154 -17.07 -2.42 -14.51
CA TYR A 154 -16.83 -3.74 -13.93
C TYR A 154 -16.32 -3.66 -12.49
N LEU A 155 -16.81 -4.59 -11.67
CA LEU A 155 -16.26 -4.97 -10.38
C LEU A 155 -15.73 -6.40 -10.49
N ILE A 156 -14.45 -6.60 -10.23
CA ILE A 156 -13.75 -7.87 -10.46
C ILE A 156 -13.14 -8.35 -9.15
N PHE A 157 -13.25 -9.64 -8.87
CA PHE A 157 -12.63 -10.27 -7.70
C PHE A 157 -12.26 -11.73 -7.94
N SER A 158 -11.35 -12.22 -7.11
CA SER A 158 -10.91 -13.62 -7.11
C SER A 158 -11.60 -14.40 -5.99
N GLN A 159 -11.99 -15.64 -6.27
CA GLN A 159 -12.55 -16.59 -5.33
C GLN A 159 -11.51 -17.65 -4.98
N MET A 160 -10.92 -17.54 -3.79
CA MET A 160 -9.74 -18.28 -3.37
C MET A 160 -9.97 -19.78 -3.25
N ASP A 161 -11.14 -20.19 -2.73
CA ASP A 161 -11.46 -21.61 -2.49
C ASP A 161 -12.02 -22.30 -3.75
N ASN A 162 -12.41 -21.54 -4.78
CA ASN A 162 -13.06 -22.02 -6.00
C ASN A 162 -12.17 -21.91 -7.24
N ASP A 163 -10.93 -21.42 -7.11
CA ASP A 163 -9.98 -21.22 -8.22
C ASP A 163 -10.58 -20.41 -9.39
N LYS A 164 -11.37 -19.35 -9.05
CA LYS A 164 -12.21 -18.61 -9.98
C LYS A 164 -11.95 -17.11 -9.93
N ILE A 165 -12.20 -16.43 -11.05
CA ILE A 165 -12.33 -14.96 -11.11
C ILE A 165 -13.73 -14.63 -11.56
N THR A 166 -14.42 -13.74 -10.85
CA THR A 166 -15.74 -13.25 -11.17
C THR A 166 -15.68 -11.78 -11.59
N VAL A 167 -16.37 -11.47 -12.66
CA VAL A 167 -16.59 -10.12 -13.18
C VAL A 167 -18.07 -9.79 -13.04
N LEU A 168 -18.37 -8.77 -12.25
CA LEU A 168 -19.71 -8.17 -12.18
C LEU A 168 -19.74 -6.94 -13.09
N LYS A 169 -20.90 -6.67 -13.71
CA LYS A 169 -21.14 -5.49 -14.53
C LYS A 169 -22.20 -4.61 -13.90
N ASP A 170 -21.92 -3.32 -13.81
CA ASP A 170 -22.86 -2.32 -13.32
C ASP A 170 -23.80 -1.86 -14.43
N LYS A 171 -25.08 -2.25 -14.38
CA LYS A 171 -26.14 -1.81 -15.30
C LYS A 171 -26.48 -0.33 -15.16
N ASN A 172 -26.12 0.24 -14.03
CA ASN A 172 -26.36 1.64 -13.70
C ASN A 172 -25.10 2.52 -13.80
N TYR A 173 -24.07 2.04 -14.50
CA TYR A 173 -22.81 2.79 -14.62
C TYR A 173 -23.03 4.25 -15.02
N GLY A 174 -22.44 5.15 -14.22
CA GLY A 174 -22.62 6.58 -14.39
C GLY A 174 -23.80 7.19 -13.61
N LYS A 175 -24.69 6.38 -13.03
CA LYS A 175 -25.75 6.85 -12.11
C LYS A 175 -25.27 6.92 -10.66
N ALA A 176 -26.12 7.43 -9.77
CA ALA A 176 -25.76 7.64 -8.36
C ALA A 176 -25.51 6.33 -7.60
N LEU A 177 -26.32 5.31 -7.82
CA LEU A 177 -26.17 4.00 -7.17
C LEU A 177 -25.95 2.90 -8.22
N PRO A 178 -25.02 1.97 -7.97
CA PRO A 178 -24.75 0.84 -8.85
C PRO A 178 -25.88 -0.20 -8.78
N ASP A 179 -26.00 -1.01 -9.85
CA ASP A 179 -26.82 -2.20 -9.92
C ASP A 179 -26.02 -3.29 -10.65
N PHE A 180 -25.35 -4.13 -9.87
CA PHE A 180 -24.47 -5.16 -10.39
C PHE A 180 -25.18 -6.47 -10.70
N GLU A 181 -24.73 -7.13 -11.76
CA GLU A 181 -25.05 -8.51 -12.11
C GLU A 181 -23.80 -9.28 -12.49
N ILE A 182 -23.83 -10.63 -12.40
CA ILE A 182 -22.72 -11.46 -12.85
C ILE A 182 -22.65 -11.36 -14.38
N HIS A 183 -21.50 -10.87 -14.87
CA HIS A 183 -21.23 -10.72 -16.30
C HIS A 183 -20.45 -11.92 -16.85
N LYS A 184 -19.38 -12.31 -16.13
CA LYS A 184 -18.49 -13.39 -16.55
C LYS A 184 -17.85 -14.07 -15.35
N GLU A 185 -17.68 -15.37 -15.44
CA GLU A 185 -16.83 -16.13 -14.54
C GLU A 185 -15.75 -16.88 -15.35
N PHE A 186 -14.54 -16.91 -14.79
CA PHE A 186 -13.42 -17.66 -15.32
C PHE A 186 -13.10 -18.76 -14.34
N GLU A 187 -13.28 -20.00 -14.76
CA GLU A 187 -13.02 -21.21 -13.99
C GLU A 187 -11.57 -21.66 -14.18
N ASP A 188 -11.06 -22.47 -13.25
CA ASP A 188 -9.72 -23.10 -13.33
C ASP A 188 -8.59 -22.11 -13.66
N VAL A 189 -8.67 -20.92 -13.09
CA VAL A 189 -7.70 -19.85 -13.41
C VAL A 189 -6.31 -20.13 -12.82
N GLY A 190 -6.24 -20.92 -11.78
CA GLY A 190 -5.04 -21.27 -11.04
C GLY A 190 -5.36 -21.50 -9.56
N VAL A 191 -4.53 -22.26 -8.87
CA VAL A 191 -4.83 -22.76 -7.52
C VAL A 191 -4.64 -21.68 -6.47
N MET A 192 -5.71 -21.39 -5.72
CA MET A 192 -5.77 -20.41 -4.65
C MET A 192 -5.40 -18.99 -5.14
N PRO A 193 -6.21 -18.37 -6.02
CA PRO A 193 -6.03 -16.96 -6.37
C PRO A 193 -6.10 -16.10 -5.11
N PHE A 194 -5.29 -15.03 -5.05
CA PHE A 194 -5.24 -14.20 -3.87
C PHE A 194 -5.44 -12.73 -4.20
N ASP A 195 -4.38 -11.96 -4.31
CA ASP A 195 -4.48 -10.54 -4.56
C ASP A 195 -4.43 -10.23 -6.06
N ALA A 196 -4.82 -9.04 -6.43
CA ALA A 196 -4.86 -8.61 -7.81
C ALA A 196 -4.54 -7.11 -7.95
N MET A 197 -4.24 -6.73 -9.19
CA MET A 197 -4.08 -5.33 -9.59
C MET A 197 -4.72 -5.08 -10.94
N ILE A 198 -5.03 -3.81 -11.21
CA ILE A 198 -5.38 -3.35 -12.54
C ILE A 198 -4.17 -2.65 -13.17
N LYS A 199 -3.87 -3.04 -14.39
CA LYS A 199 -2.94 -2.32 -15.27
C LYS A 199 -3.59 -2.13 -16.63
N ASP A 200 -3.82 -0.90 -17.01
CA ASP A 200 -4.58 -0.55 -18.22
C ASP A 200 -5.95 -1.25 -18.21
N ASN A 201 -6.26 -2.09 -19.19
CA ASN A 201 -7.46 -2.93 -19.25
C ASN A 201 -7.25 -4.36 -18.70
N ASN A 202 -6.14 -4.64 -18.02
CA ASN A 202 -5.84 -5.97 -17.51
C ASN A 202 -6.07 -6.08 -16.01
N PHE A 203 -6.85 -7.08 -15.59
CA PHE A 203 -6.88 -7.56 -14.23
C PHE A 203 -5.84 -8.67 -14.09
N ILE A 204 -4.84 -8.44 -13.26
CA ILE A 204 -3.71 -9.34 -13.05
C ILE A 204 -3.85 -9.94 -11.67
N THR A 205 -3.87 -11.27 -11.57
CA THR A 205 -3.97 -11.99 -10.31
C THR A 205 -2.90 -13.06 -10.17
N GLY A 206 -2.49 -13.31 -8.95
CA GLY A 206 -1.56 -14.36 -8.66
C GLY A 206 -2.14 -15.45 -7.75
N PHE A 207 -1.40 -16.54 -7.63
CA PHE A 207 -1.85 -17.78 -7.02
C PHE A 207 -0.86 -18.26 -5.97
N PHE A 208 -1.36 -18.88 -4.89
CA PHE A 208 -0.49 -19.48 -3.88
C PHE A 208 0.20 -20.74 -4.37
N GLN A 209 -0.42 -21.49 -5.29
CA GLN A 209 0.01 -22.84 -5.65
C GLN A 209 0.08 -23.08 -7.16
N SER A 210 0.25 -22.02 -7.97
CA SER A 210 0.44 -22.14 -9.41
C SER A 210 1.78 -21.56 -9.86
N ASP A 211 2.32 -22.07 -10.96
CA ASP A 211 3.58 -21.64 -11.58
C ASP A 211 3.39 -20.51 -12.60
N HIS A 212 2.24 -19.84 -12.54
CA HIS A 212 1.87 -18.75 -13.43
C HIS A 212 1.12 -17.68 -12.64
N PHE A 213 0.98 -16.50 -13.21
CA PHE A 213 -0.02 -15.51 -12.83
C PHE A 213 -1.07 -15.38 -13.94
N GLY A 214 -2.29 -14.99 -13.56
CA GLY A 214 -3.41 -14.86 -14.47
C GLY A 214 -3.59 -13.42 -14.94
N VAL A 215 -3.97 -13.25 -16.19
CA VAL A 215 -4.32 -11.95 -16.79
C VAL A 215 -5.68 -12.08 -17.47
N VAL A 216 -6.64 -11.28 -17.02
CA VAL A 216 -7.91 -11.08 -17.72
C VAL A 216 -7.85 -9.76 -18.46
N ASP A 217 -7.93 -9.80 -19.78
CA ASP A 217 -8.18 -8.62 -20.60
C ASP A 217 -9.68 -8.26 -20.45
N LEU A 218 -9.96 -7.12 -19.83
CA LEU A 218 -11.32 -6.71 -19.47
C LEU A 218 -12.10 -6.08 -20.64
N ASP A 219 -11.45 -5.73 -21.73
CA ASP A 219 -12.12 -5.26 -22.94
C ASP A 219 -12.56 -6.43 -23.83
N THR A 220 -11.78 -7.51 -23.89
CA THR A 220 -12.08 -8.71 -24.70
C THR A 220 -12.64 -9.88 -23.89
N MET A 221 -12.63 -9.80 -22.57
CA MET A 221 -13.02 -10.87 -21.65
C MET A 221 -12.28 -12.18 -21.94
N LYS A 222 -10.98 -12.10 -22.20
CA LYS A 222 -10.09 -13.25 -22.42
C LYS A 222 -9.16 -13.42 -21.24
N TYR A 223 -9.02 -14.66 -20.76
CA TYR A 223 -8.09 -15.05 -19.74
C TYR A 223 -6.82 -15.66 -20.34
N SER A 224 -5.67 -15.31 -19.79
CA SER A 224 -4.37 -15.83 -20.18
C SER A 224 -3.53 -16.19 -18.97
N LYS A 225 -2.76 -17.29 -19.06
CA LYS A 225 -1.78 -17.72 -18.06
C LYS A 225 -0.38 -17.30 -18.49
N ILE A 226 0.29 -16.52 -17.64
CA ILE A 226 1.67 -16.08 -17.89
C ILE A 226 2.58 -16.89 -16.98
N LYS A 227 3.39 -17.74 -17.56
CA LYS A 227 4.28 -18.63 -16.82
C LYS A 227 5.35 -17.86 -16.04
N ILE A 228 5.56 -18.24 -14.79
CA ILE A 228 6.64 -17.70 -13.97
C ILE A 228 7.93 -18.45 -14.32
N LEU A 229 8.94 -17.72 -14.79
CA LEU A 229 10.21 -18.26 -15.20
C LEU A 229 11.22 -18.11 -14.05
N LEU A 230 11.46 -19.21 -13.35
CA LEU A 230 12.51 -19.38 -12.36
C LEU A 230 13.46 -20.50 -12.79
N GLU A 231 14.73 -20.38 -12.44
CA GLU A 231 15.76 -21.34 -12.82
C GLU A 231 15.48 -22.75 -12.28
N ASP A 232 14.98 -22.84 -11.05
CA ASP A 232 14.65 -24.09 -10.37
C ASP A 232 13.25 -24.63 -10.71
N ARG A 233 12.49 -23.93 -11.54
CA ARG A 233 11.12 -24.27 -11.98
C ARG A 233 10.12 -24.58 -10.88
N LYS A 234 10.43 -24.27 -9.63
CA LYS A 234 9.47 -24.40 -8.53
C LYS A 234 8.44 -23.29 -8.62
N PRO A 235 7.16 -23.57 -8.35
CA PRO A 235 6.15 -22.54 -8.25
C PRO A 235 6.58 -21.52 -7.19
N VAL A 236 6.24 -20.26 -7.39
CA VAL A 236 6.43 -19.19 -6.40
C VAL A 236 5.50 -19.46 -5.24
N LEU A 237 5.89 -20.44 -4.40
CA LEU A 237 5.10 -20.86 -3.27
C LEU A 237 5.21 -19.86 -2.12
N LYS A 238 4.06 -19.60 -1.54
CA LYS A 238 3.83 -18.86 -0.30
C LYS A 238 3.93 -17.35 -0.43
N VAL A 239 2.80 -16.78 -0.55
CA VAL A 239 2.43 -15.38 -0.39
C VAL A 239 2.46 -14.56 -1.68
N PRO A 240 1.47 -14.73 -2.55
CA PRO A 240 1.18 -13.72 -3.55
C PRO A 240 0.48 -12.52 -2.88
N HIS A 241 1.22 -11.68 -2.19
CA HIS A 241 0.72 -10.37 -1.81
C HIS A 241 0.86 -9.42 -2.99
N PHE A 242 -0.05 -9.55 -3.95
CA PHE A 242 0.01 -8.84 -5.22
C PHE A 242 -0.37 -7.37 -5.15
N GLY A 243 -1.00 -6.91 -4.08
CA GLY A 243 -1.10 -5.49 -3.79
C GLY A 243 0.27 -4.80 -3.68
N PHE A 244 1.33 -5.56 -3.85
CA PHE A 244 2.71 -5.15 -3.68
C PHE A 244 3.61 -5.42 -4.88
N TRP A 245 3.00 -5.75 -6.01
CA TRP A 245 3.68 -5.65 -7.29
C TRP A 245 3.85 -4.19 -7.65
N SER A 246 4.90 -3.90 -8.37
CA SER A 246 5.14 -2.55 -8.86
C SER A 246 5.18 -2.52 -10.37
N ILE A 247 4.47 -1.56 -10.96
CA ILE A 247 4.47 -1.34 -12.41
C ILE A 247 4.91 0.08 -12.69
N GLY A 248 5.96 0.22 -13.49
CA GLY A 248 6.48 1.50 -13.93
C GLY A 248 7.96 1.43 -14.27
N GLY A 249 8.53 2.53 -14.80
CA GLY A 249 9.91 2.54 -15.27
C GLY A 249 10.15 1.59 -16.46
N GLY A 250 9.10 1.22 -17.20
CA GLY A 250 9.19 0.27 -18.32
C GLY A 250 9.09 -1.20 -17.91
N TYR A 251 8.77 -1.52 -16.63
CA TYR A 251 8.76 -2.89 -16.14
C TYR A 251 7.59 -3.20 -15.20
N VAL A 252 7.35 -4.49 -15.01
CA VAL A 252 6.54 -5.10 -13.96
C VAL A 252 7.49 -5.83 -13.01
N PHE A 253 7.49 -5.46 -11.74
CA PHE A 253 8.33 -6.05 -10.69
C PHE A 253 7.47 -6.93 -9.78
N ILE A 254 7.82 -8.21 -9.67
CA ILE A 254 7.06 -9.21 -8.94
C ILE A 254 7.95 -9.79 -7.83
N PRO A 255 7.62 -9.61 -6.55
CA PRO A 255 8.37 -10.23 -5.47
C PRO A 255 8.10 -11.73 -5.43
N ALA A 256 9.11 -12.55 -5.66
CA ALA A 256 9.02 -14.00 -5.60
C ALA A 256 9.27 -14.49 -4.18
N VAL A 257 8.23 -14.47 -3.33
CA VAL A 257 8.37 -14.72 -1.88
C VAL A 257 8.89 -16.13 -1.52
N GLY A 258 8.75 -17.09 -2.40
CA GLY A 258 9.34 -18.43 -2.25
C GLY A 258 10.80 -18.54 -2.68
N ASN A 259 11.35 -17.49 -3.29
CA ASN A 259 12.70 -17.43 -3.85
C ASN A 259 13.28 -16.04 -3.58
N ASN A 260 14.53 -15.93 -3.22
CA ASN A 260 15.18 -14.63 -2.93
C ASN A 260 15.34 -13.78 -4.20
N LYS A 261 14.24 -13.50 -4.91
CA LYS A 261 14.27 -12.85 -6.21
C LYS A 261 13.12 -11.86 -6.39
N VAL A 262 13.40 -10.75 -7.06
CA VAL A 262 12.38 -9.94 -7.72
C VAL A 262 12.39 -10.29 -9.20
N LEU A 263 11.25 -10.74 -9.72
CA LEU A 263 11.08 -11.07 -11.13
C LEU A 263 10.78 -9.78 -11.89
N VAL A 264 11.41 -9.62 -13.05
CA VAL A 264 11.22 -8.44 -13.90
C VAL A 264 10.63 -8.87 -15.23
N TYR A 265 9.50 -8.29 -15.59
CA TYR A 265 8.81 -8.47 -16.85
C TYR A 265 8.64 -7.13 -17.56
N THR A 266 8.54 -7.18 -18.88
CA THR A 266 8.07 -6.02 -19.66
C THR A 266 6.59 -5.74 -19.40
N PRO A 267 6.05 -4.56 -19.78
CA PRO A 267 4.63 -4.25 -19.63
C PRO A 267 3.67 -5.21 -20.36
N ASP A 268 4.14 -5.89 -21.41
CA ASP A 268 3.42 -6.94 -22.16
C ASP A 268 3.74 -8.36 -21.65
N PHE A 269 4.25 -8.45 -20.40
CA PHE A 269 4.51 -9.69 -19.66
C PHE A 269 5.55 -10.63 -20.27
N LYS A 270 6.51 -10.11 -21.03
CA LYS A 270 7.69 -10.90 -21.43
C LYS A 270 8.73 -10.85 -20.32
N PHE A 271 9.29 -12.01 -19.99
CA PHE A 271 10.34 -12.10 -18.97
C PHE A 271 11.60 -11.36 -19.42
N VAL A 272 12.19 -10.59 -18.50
CA VAL A 272 13.43 -9.83 -18.73
C VAL A 272 14.58 -10.48 -17.96
N ARG A 273 14.46 -10.56 -16.63
CA ARG A 273 15.46 -11.18 -15.77
C ARG A 273 14.95 -11.32 -14.34
N ASN A 274 15.74 -11.99 -13.51
CA ASN A 274 15.60 -11.97 -12.05
C ASN A 274 16.62 -11.02 -11.42
N ILE A 275 16.24 -10.39 -10.32
CA ILE A 275 17.14 -9.63 -9.44
C ILE A 275 17.27 -10.41 -8.15
N GLU A 276 18.46 -10.91 -7.84
CA GLU A 276 18.74 -11.59 -6.59
C GLU A 276 18.60 -10.61 -5.42
N THR A 277 17.94 -11.06 -4.35
CA THR A 277 17.70 -10.27 -3.15
C THR A 277 18.27 -10.97 -1.92
N GLU A 278 18.54 -10.19 -0.85
CA GLU A 278 19.15 -10.70 0.38
C GLU A 278 18.25 -11.71 1.12
N GLY A 279 16.93 -11.54 1.02
CA GLY A 279 15.94 -12.39 1.66
C GLY A 279 14.74 -12.64 0.78
N LEU A 280 13.71 -13.26 1.35
CA LEU A 280 12.43 -13.51 0.66
C LEU A 280 11.66 -12.20 0.49
N PRO A 281 11.59 -11.61 -0.71
CA PRO A 281 10.92 -10.33 -0.92
C PRO A 281 9.41 -10.47 -0.73
N VAL A 282 8.80 -9.49 -0.06
CA VAL A 282 7.34 -9.46 0.19
C VAL A 282 6.69 -8.30 -0.55
N PHE A 283 7.20 -7.09 -0.34
CA PHE A 283 6.63 -5.88 -0.95
C PHE A 283 7.64 -5.22 -1.85
N THR A 284 7.14 -4.71 -2.96
CA THR A 284 7.86 -3.76 -3.79
C THR A 284 7.08 -2.44 -3.83
N ALA A 285 7.77 -1.33 -3.84
CA ALA A 285 7.17 -0.01 -3.96
C ALA A 285 8.01 0.90 -4.85
N LEU A 286 7.44 1.37 -5.95
CA LEU A 286 8.10 2.32 -6.85
C LEU A 286 8.04 3.74 -6.30
N SER A 287 9.15 4.48 -6.46
CA SER A 287 9.18 5.92 -6.25
C SER A 287 8.21 6.63 -7.21
N PRO A 288 7.69 7.83 -6.86
CA PRO A 288 6.76 8.57 -7.72
C PRO A 288 7.31 8.85 -9.12
N ASP A 289 8.61 9.11 -9.24
CA ASP A 289 9.32 9.32 -10.51
C ASP A 289 9.70 8.02 -11.24
N LYS A 290 9.36 6.86 -10.68
CA LYS A 290 9.62 5.50 -11.20
C LYS A 290 11.10 5.13 -11.33
N LYS A 291 12.02 5.88 -10.74
CA LYS A 291 13.48 5.60 -10.84
C LYS A 291 13.96 4.55 -9.85
N TYR A 292 13.26 4.38 -8.73
CA TYR A 292 13.69 3.52 -7.64
C TYR A 292 12.59 2.57 -7.21
N LEU A 293 12.96 1.34 -6.91
CA LEU A 293 12.08 0.32 -6.35
C LEU A 293 12.61 -0.04 -4.95
N ALA A 294 11.80 0.19 -3.93
CA ALA A 294 12.07 -0.30 -2.58
C ALA A 294 11.53 -1.73 -2.42
N VAL A 295 12.30 -2.60 -1.79
CA VAL A 295 11.94 -4.01 -1.53
C VAL A 295 12.05 -4.29 -0.05
N THR A 296 11.01 -4.89 0.56
CA THR A 296 11.02 -5.40 1.93
C THR A 296 11.03 -6.93 1.96
N PHE A 297 11.35 -7.52 3.10
CA PHE A 297 11.58 -8.95 3.23
C PHE A 297 10.72 -9.61 4.30
N SER A 298 10.47 -10.91 4.12
CA SER A 298 9.74 -11.73 5.07
C SER A 298 10.60 -12.10 6.28
N GLY A 299 9.95 -12.11 7.45
CA GLY A 299 10.55 -12.63 8.67
C GLY A 299 11.50 -11.66 9.39
N LYS A 300 12.03 -12.13 10.53
CA LYS A 300 12.90 -11.33 11.39
C LYS A 300 14.38 -11.35 10.99
N LYS A 301 14.77 -12.31 10.14
CA LYS A 301 16.17 -12.50 9.72
C LYS A 301 16.68 -11.40 8.80
N PHE A 302 15.78 -10.67 8.16
CA PHE A 302 16.11 -9.63 7.19
C PHE A 302 15.43 -8.31 7.56
N PRO A 303 15.87 -7.65 8.67
CA PRO A 303 15.33 -6.36 9.08
C PRO A 303 15.87 -5.23 8.19
N VAL A 304 15.78 -5.42 6.88
CA VAL A 304 16.41 -4.56 5.89
C VAL A 304 15.41 -4.15 4.81
N ILE A 305 15.75 -3.09 4.09
CA ILE A 305 15.19 -2.78 2.78
C ILE A 305 16.33 -2.67 1.77
N GLN A 306 16.05 -3.05 0.53
CA GLN A 306 16.94 -2.84 -0.60
C GLN A 306 16.30 -1.89 -1.59
N ILE A 307 17.10 -0.98 -2.17
CA ILE A 307 16.67 -0.06 -3.21
C ILE A 307 17.30 -0.49 -4.52
N ILE A 308 16.46 -0.72 -5.51
CA ILE A 308 16.85 -1.09 -6.87
C ILE A 308 16.68 0.14 -7.76
N ASP A 309 17.69 0.45 -8.56
CA ASP A 309 17.59 1.41 -9.65
C ASP A 309 16.86 0.74 -10.84
N THR A 310 15.74 1.32 -11.27
CA THR A 310 14.88 0.70 -12.27
C THR A 310 15.48 0.72 -13.68
N LYS A 311 16.40 1.63 -13.97
CA LYS A 311 17.07 1.71 -15.26
C LYS A 311 18.15 0.64 -15.41
N THR A 312 18.94 0.43 -14.36
CA THR A 312 20.06 -0.52 -14.39
C THR A 312 19.68 -1.90 -13.88
N LEU A 313 18.54 -2.02 -13.20
CA LEU A 313 18.05 -3.22 -12.53
C LEU A 313 19.06 -3.78 -11.51
N LYS A 314 19.81 -2.87 -10.84
CA LYS A 314 20.80 -3.21 -9.82
C LYS A 314 20.38 -2.68 -8.46
N ILE A 315 20.71 -3.41 -7.39
CA ILE A 315 20.58 -2.93 -6.02
C ILE A 315 21.64 -1.84 -5.82
N ILE A 316 21.21 -0.64 -5.42
CA ILE A 316 22.08 0.52 -5.23
C ILE A 316 22.23 0.94 -3.79
N LYS A 317 21.27 0.57 -2.91
CA LYS A 317 21.28 0.88 -1.49
C LYS A 317 20.70 -0.27 -0.69
N ARG A 318 21.19 -0.39 0.54
CA ARG A 318 20.71 -1.30 1.58
C ARG A 318 20.62 -0.52 2.89
N PHE A 319 19.51 -0.65 3.58
CA PHE A 319 19.30 -0.09 4.91
C PHE A 319 18.95 -1.21 5.87
N GLU A 320 19.59 -1.22 7.03
CA GLU A 320 19.32 -2.17 8.10
C GLU A 320 18.69 -1.44 9.28
N PHE A 321 17.75 -2.11 9.94
CA PHE A 321 16.98 -1.57 11.05
C PHE A 321 17.12 -2.48 12.28
N ASP A 322 16.77 -1.97 13.44
CA ASP A 322 16.78 -2.66 14.74
C ASP A 322 15.54 -3.55 14.96
N GLY A 323 14.78 -3.84 13.93
CA GLY A 323 13.59 -4.68 14.00
C GLY A 323 12.98 -4.98 12.64
N LYS A 324 12.05 -5.93 12.62
CA LYS A 324 11.36 -6.37 11.40
C LYS A 324 10.71 -5.22 10.66
N VAL A 325 11.03 -5.06 9.38
CA VAL A 325 10.37 -4.13 8.46
C VAL A 325 9.14 -4.82 7.87
N LEU A 326 7.98 -4.14 7.91
CA LEU A 326 6.75 -4.67 7.30
C LEU A 326 6.33 -3.94 6.04
N HIS A 327 6.35 -2.60 6.04
CA HIS A 327 5.82 -1.81 4.94
C HIS A 327 6.71 -0.62 4.64
N VAL A 328 6.67 -0.17 3.39
CA VAL A 328 7.31 1.06 2.93
C VAL A 328 6.35 1.90 2.11
N ARG A 329 6.49 3.21 2.19
CA ARG A 329 5.68 4.15 1.41
C ARG A 329 6.50 5.36 1.00
N TRP A 330 6.56 5.63 -0.31
CA TRP A 330 7.13 6.85 -0.83
C TRP A 330 6.16 8.02 -0.64
N SER A 331 6.67 9.17 -0.24
CA SER A 331 5.94 10.42 -0.32
C SER A 331 5.85 10.88 -1.79
N ASN A 332 4.69 11.40 -2.19
CA ASN A 332 4.52 11.97 -3.53
C ASN A 332 5.02 13.42 -3.62
N ILE A 333 5.14 14.09 -2.47
CA ILE A 333 5.42 15.54 -2.41
C ILE A 333 6.76 15.88 -1.75
N ARG A 334 7.40 14.88 -1.11
CA ARG A 334 8.70 15.04 -0.44
C ARG A 334 9.69 13.97 -0.90
N PRO A 335 10.99 14.21 -0.80
CA PRO A 335 12.00 13.19 -1.09
C PRO A 335 12.14 12.20 0.08
N ASN A 336 11.04 11.60 0.50
CA ASN A 336 10.98 10.72 1.66
C ASN A 336 10.48 9.33 1.31
N LEU A 337 11.10 8.32 1.92
CA LEU A 337 10.59 6.96 1.99
C LEU A 337 10.32 6.63 3.45
N TYR A 338 9.05 6.41 3.79
CA TYR A 338 8.62 5.96 5.11
C TYR A 338 8.77 4.46 5.24
N VAL A 339 9.26 3.99 6.38
CA VAL A 339 9.54 2.57 6.67
C VAL A 339 8.95 2.19 8.01
N SER A 340 8.06 1.20 8.05
CA SER A 340 7.54 0.68 9.32
C SER A 340 8.49 -0.36 9.90
N VAL A 341 9.12 -0.02 11.03
CA VAL A 341 10.00 -0.93 11.80
C VAL A 341 9.18 -1.52 12.95
N ASN A 342 8.52 -2.64 12.67
CA ASN A 342 7.46 -3.21 13.51
C ASN A 342 7.95 -3.57 14.92
N ASP A 343 9.05 -4.32 15.02
CA ASP A 343 9.53 -4.78 16.33
C ASP A 343 10.13 -3.66 17.18
N ALA A 344 10.56 -2.56 16.55
CA ALA A 344 11.11 -1.38 17.23
C ALA A 344 10.06 -0.30 17.56
N ASN A 345 8.77 -0.53 17.23
CA ASN A 345 7.68 0.41 17.51
C ASN A 345 7.93 1.82 16.96
N LYS A 346 8.44 1.91 15.73
CA LYS A 346 8.78 3.18 15.09
C LYS A 346 8.54 3.21 13.58
N ILE A 347 8.43 4.41 13.05
CA ILE A 347 8.57 4.71 11.62
C ILE A 347 9.91 5.39 11.42
N ALA A 348 10.72 4.86 10.53
CA ALA A 348 11.92 5.51 10.03
C ALA A 348 11.62 6.25 8.72
N VAL A 349 12.29 7.39 8.51
CA VAL A 349 12.18 8.18 7.29
C VAL A 349 13.56 8.26 6.64
N ILE A 350 13.64 7.74 5.43
CA ILE A 350 14.84 7.88 4.61
C ILE A 350 14.67 9.09 3.70
N ASP A 351 15.64 10.02 3.77
CA ASP A 351 15.79 11.07 2.78
C ASP A 351 16.34 10.46 1.48
N THR A 352 15.60 10.59 0.38
CA THR A 352 15.92 9.93 -0.88
C THR A 352 16.85 10.75 -1.78
N LYS A 353 17.23 11.97 -1.37
CA LYS A 353 18.28 12.76 -2.04
C LYS A 353 19.66 12.36 -1.55
N SER A 354 19.78 12.18 -0.24
CA SER A 354 21.05 11.88 0.44
C SER A 354 21.22 10.40 0.79
N TRP A 355 20.13 9.64 0.78
CA TRP A 355 20.09 8.22 1.11
C TRP A 355 20.61 7.90 2.51
N TYR A 356 20.08 8.59 3.52
CA TYR A 356 20.28 8.25 4.93
C TYR A 356 18.96 8.31 5.70
N VAL A 357 18.90 7.67 6.86
CA VAL A 357 17.75 7.78 7.78
C VAL A 357 17.79 9.17 8.43
N SER A 358 16.91 10.03 7.97
CA SER A 358 16.86 11.43 8.38
C SER A 358 16.08 11.65 9.66
N ARG A 359 15.18 10.74 10.00
CA ARG A 359 14.29 10.84 11.17
C ARG A 359 13.74 9.47 11.58
N GLU A 360 13.45 9.34 12.86
CA GLU A 360 12.68 8.24 13.42
C GLU A 360 11.55 8.80 14.29
N MET A 361 10.36 8.20 14.19
CA MET A 361 9.20 8.56 14.99
C MET A 361 8.81 7.35 15.82
N PHE A 362 8.81 7.52 17.11
CA PHE A 362 8.55 6.49 18.10
C PHE A 362 7.10 6.54 18.61
N GLN A 363 6.75 5.65 19.56
CA GLN A 363 5.43 5.53 20.15
C GLN A 363 4.33 5.09 19.17
N ILE A 364 4.71 4.31 18.15
CA ILE A 364 3.80 3.72 17.18
C ILE A 364 3.83 2.21 17.39
N LYS A 365 2.77 1.64 17.97
CA LYS A 365 2.78 0.26 18.49
C LYS A 365 2.63 -0.78 17.38
N LYS A 366 3.69 -1.58 17.18
CA LYS A 366 3.74 -2.62 16.13
C LYS A 366 3.28 -2.09 14.76
N PRO A 367 3.94 -1.02 14.22
CA PRO A 367 3.53 -0.39 12.96
C PRO A 367 3.57 -1.39 11.80
N SER A 368 2.61 -1.25 10.88
CA SER A 368 2.55 -2.05 9.65
C SER A 368 2.21 -1.19 8.43
N GLY A 369 0.97 -1.18 7.95
CA GLY A 369 0.57 -0.39 6.78
C GLY A 369 0.80 1.11 6.96
N ILE A 370 1.34 1.77 5.93
CA ILE A 370 1.56 3.22 5.89
C ILE A 370 0.70 3.78 4.77
N PHE A 371 -0.17 4.75 5.09
CA PHE A 371 -1.12 5.35 4.17
C PHE A 371 -1.00 6.86 4.25
N ILE A 372 -0.86 7.52 3.10
CA ILE A 372 -0.66 8.96 3.02
C ILE A 372 -1.94 9.61 2.57
N TYR A 373 -2.43 10.54 3.36
CA TYR A 373 -3.49 11.46 3.02
C TYR A 373 -2.88 12.76 2.52
N GLU A 374 -3.26 13.16 1.32
CA GLU A 374 -2.89 14.43 0.72
C GLU A 374 -4.16 15.25 0.58
N GLU A 375 -4.23 16.34 1.32
CA GLU A 375 -5.33 17.30 1.18
C GLU A 375 -5.35 17.83 -0.26
N LYS A 376 -6.41 17.55 -0.99
CA LYS A 376 -6.64 18.16 -2.30
C LYS A 376 -7.12 19.61 -2.08
N LYS A 377 -6.24 20.54 -2.39
CA LYS A 377 -6.58 21.96 -2.42
C LYS A 377 -7.59 22.26 -3.52
#